data_7cc100dce9502079e59f1b4b057a0dae
#
_entry.id   7cc100dce9502079e59f1b4b057a0dae
#
_cell.length_a   1.000
_cell.length_b   1.000
_cell.length_c   1.000
_cell.angle_alpha   90.00
_cell.angle_beta   90.00
_cell.angle_gamma   90.00
#
_symmetry.space_group_name_H-M   'P 1'
#
loop_
_entity.id
_entity.type
_entity.pdbx_description
1 polymer ?
#
loop_
_entity_poly.entity_id
_entity_poly.type
_entity_poly.pdbx_seq_one_letter_code
_entity_poly.pdbx_strand_id
1 'polypeptide(L)'
;MRFEGAVLTSVVPQITGALAECARHYTGRKPVIVSPEIHTGLTMGVDEPHAVGKDRLVDAAYAAANFPLPVVTVDLGTATTFNVVDENRVFRGGVICPGLSTGLRALGDRCAQLPQVHLGSPRSAIGTNTEKCMLSGSVMGTAVLIDGMVQRIEEELGCPATLVVTGGLAKYVTPLCRHALTYDPELLMKGLALLYQLNAPQPPRHSAGGGRHYAKQNQHGHAKQRSYSKKRTRREPEALAG
;
A
#
# COMPACT_ATOMS: atom_id res chain seq x y z
N MET A 1 -0.13 -3.53 -28.56
CA MET A 1 -0.53 -3.23 -27.16
C MET A 1 -0.31 -1.74 -26.96
N ARG A 2 -1.30 -0.98 -26.48
CA ARG A 2 -1.17 0.46 -26.27
C ARG A 2 -1.15 0.72 -24.77
N PHE A 3 -0.09 1.34 -24.27
CA PHE A 3 0.01 1.71 -22.88
C PHE A 3 -0.74 3.02 -22.60
N GLU A 4 -1.51 3.07 -21.53
CA GLU A 4 -2.25 4.28 -21.15
C GLU A 4 -1.37 5.29 -20.41
N GLY A 5 -0.30 4.83 -19.76
CA GLY A 5 0.66 5.63 -19.03
C GLY A 5 1.66 4.76 -18.28
N ALA A 6 2.45 5.39 -17.43
CA ALA A 6 3.44 4.71 -16.61
C ALA A 6 3.56 5.37 -15.23
N VAL A 7 3.94 4.58 -14.24
CA VAL A 7 4.38 5.03 -12.93
C VAL A 7 5.78 4.50 -12.68
N LEU A 8 6.63 5.31 -12.06
CA LEU A 8 8.03 5.00 -11.81
C LEU A 8 8.36 5.23 -10.35
N THR A 9 8.92 4.22 -9.70
CA THR A 9 9.64 4.36 -8.44
C THR A 9 11.11 4.03 -8.68
N SER A 10 12.02 4.81 -8.11
CA SER A 10 13.46 4.61 -8.25
C SER A 10 14.16 5.19 -7.03
N VAL A 11 15.09 4.41 -6.49
CA VAL A 11 16.04 4.82 -5.44
C VAL A 11 17.42 5.17 -6.01
N VAL A 12 17.56 5.18 -7.36
CA VAL A 12 18.81 5.47 -8.07
C VAL A 12 18.62 6.74 -8.92
N PRO A 13 18.97 7.92 -8.41
CA PRO A 13 18.71 9.19 -9.08
C PRO A 13 19.31 9.27 -10.49
N GLN A 14 20.49 8.66 -10.70
CA GLN A 14 21.24 8.74 -11.95
C GLN A 14 20.50 8.12 -13.15
N ILE A 15 19.68 7.09 -12.93
CA ILE A 15 18.95 6.42 -13.99
C ILE A 15 17.48 6.83 -14.07
N THR A 16 16.97 7.53 -13.06
CA THR A 16 15.53 7.90 -12.98
C THR A 16 15.11 8.74 -14.19
N GLY A 17 15.93 9.69 -14.63
CA GLY A 17 15.67 10.51 -15.80
C GLY A 17 15.57 9.69 -17.09
N ALA A 18 16.54 8.79 -17.32
CA ALA A 18 16.55 7.92 -18.49
C ALA A 18 15.33 6.98 -18.54
N LEU A 19 14.94 6.40 -17.38
CA LEU A 19 13.76 5.56 -17.27
C LEU A 19 12.48 6.35 -17.53
N ALA A 20 12.38 7.58 -17.04
CA ALA A 20 11.24 8.45 -17.28
C ALA A 20 11.09 8.81 -18.76
N GLU A 21 12.18 9.10 -19.48
CA GLU A 21 12.17 9.36 -20.91
C GLU A 21 11.81 8.10 -21.72
N CYS A 22 12.33 6.95 -21.34
CA CYS A 22 11.95 5.67 -21.92
C CYS A 22 10.43 5.42 -21.76
N ALA A 23 9.90 5.56 -20.54
CA ALA A 23 8.48 5.42 -20.28
C ALA A 23 7.63 6.40 -21.09
N ARG A 24 8.09 7.67 -21.22
CA ARG A 24 7.44 8.68 -22.04
C ARG A 24 7.41 8.30 -23.52
N HIS A 25 8.51 7.74 -24.02
CA HIS A 25 8.60 7.28 -25.41
C HIS A 25 7.54 6.22 -25.73
N TYR A 26 7.37 5.21 -24.87
CA TYR A 26 6.43 4.12 -25.10
C TYR A 26 4.96 4.48 -24.83
N THR A 27 4.70 5.40 -23.92
CA THR A 27 3.33 5.76 -23.52
C THR A 27 2.82 7.02 -24.20
N GLY A 28 3.71 7.85 -24.76
CA GLY A 28 3.41 9.19 -25.26
C GLY A 28 3.07 10.21 -24.14
N ARG A 29 3.24 9.85 -22.88
CA ARG A 29 2.88 10.67 -21.69
C ARG A 29 4.02 10.70 -20.69
N LYS A 30 4.11 11.77 -19.88
CA LYS A 30 5.04 11.81 -18.76
C LYS A 30 4.62 10.74 -17.74
N PRO A 31 5.53 9.90 -17.24
CA PRO A 31 5.21 8.97 -16.18
C PRO A 31 4.95 9.71 -14.86
N VAL A 32 4.14 9.12 -14.00
CA VAL A 32 4.04 9.53 -12.61
C VAL A 32 5.31 9.04 -11.91
N ILE A 33 6.09 9.95 -11.32
CA ILE A 33 7.30 9.60 -10.56
C ILE A 33 6.94 9.67 -9.10
N VAL A 34 7.13 8.55 -8.39
CA VAL A 34 6.82 8.48 -6.95
C VAL A 34 7.75 9.39 -6.16
N SER A 35 7.16 10.26 -5.36
CA SER A 35 7.84 11.18 -4.46
C SER A 35 6.89 11.59 -3.31
N PRO A 36 7.37 12.20 -2.22
CA PRO A 36 6.52 12.67 -1.14
C PRO A 36 5.52 13.76 -1.54
N GLU A 37 5.76 14.45 -2.67
CA GLU A 37 4.92 15.55 -3.16
C GLU A 37 3.70 15.07 -3.94
N ILE A 38 3.69 13.85 -4.46
CA ILE A 38 2.53 13.32 -5.16
C ILE A 38 1.42 12.97 -4.18
N HIS A 39 0.20 12.92 -4.66
CA HIS A 39 -0.93 12.52 -3.82
C HIS A 39 -0.83 11.02 -3.48
N THR A 40 -0.47 10.72 -2.24
CA THR A 40 -0.33 9.36 -1.70
C THR A 40 -1.52 8.93 -0.86
N GLY A 41 -2.35 9.88 -0.43
CA GLY A 41 -3.39 9.66 0.58
C GLY A 41 -2.84 9.57 2.00
N LEU A 42 -1.55 9.89 2.21
CA LEU A 42 -0.87 9.91 3.51
C LEU A 42 -0.42 11.33 3.86
N THR A 43 -0.39 11.61 5.15
CA THR A 43 0.35 12.73 5.73
C THR A 43 1.71 12.24 6.19
N MET A 44 2.79 12.97 5.88
CA MET A 44 4.14 12.61 6.31
C MET A 44 4.41 13.13 7.72
N GLY A 45 4.56 12.23 8.70
CA GLY A 45 4.84 12.52 10.10
C GLY A 45 6.30 12.18 10.48
N VAL A 46 7.23 12.35 9.54
CA VAL A 46 8.66 12.07 9.73
C VAL A 46 9.49 13.34 9.56
N ASP A 47 10.67 13.38 10.16
CA ASP A 47 11.54 14.56 10.17
C ASP A 47 12.00 14.94 8.76
N GLU A 48 12.34 13.94 7.93
CA GLU A 48 12.86 14.12 6.57
C GLU A 48 12.02 13.35 5.54
N PRO A 49 10.88 13.87 5.08
CA PRO A 49 10.01 13.17 4.12
C PRO A 49 10.71 12.77 2.82
N HIS A 50 11.65 13.57 2.33
CA HIS A 50 12.39 13.31 1.08
C HIS A 50 13.43 12.19 1.21
N ALA A 51 13.87 11.88 2.43
CA ALA A 51 14.78 10.78 2.72
C ALA A 51 14.08 9.41 2.81
N VAL A 52 12.74 9.39 2.87
CA VAL A 52 11.97 8.15 2.88
C VAL A 52 12.14 7.40 1.55
N GLY A 53 12.50 6.12 1.64
CA GLY A 53 12.52 5.23 0.47
C GLY A 53 11.17 5.22 -0.24
N LYS A 54 11.18 5.39 -1.54
CA LYS A 54 9.96 5.53 -2.35
C LYS A 54 9.15 4.24 -2.39
N ASP A 55 9.80 3.09 -2.33
CA ASP A 55 9.21 1.77 -2.16
C ASP A 55 8.42 1.68 -0.84
N ARG A 56 9.00 2.14 0.27
CA ARG A 56 8.35 2.21 1.57
C ARG A 56 7.08 3.07 1.55
N LEU A 57 7.15 4.20 0.84
CA LEU A 57 6.00 5.09 0.67
C LEU A 57 4.89 4.44 -0.16
N VAL A 58 5.23 3.70 -1.22
CA VAL A 58 4.28 2.97 -2.07
C VAL A 58 3.55 1.90 -1.26
N ASP A 59 4.29 1.07 -0.52
CA ASP A 59 3.71 0.01 0.31
C ASP A 59 2.78 0.57 1.38
N ALA A 60 3.22 1.63 2.07
CA ALA A 60 2.43 2.30 3.10
C ALA A 60 1.15 2.93 2.52
N ALA A 61 1.24 3.57 1.36
CA ALA A 61 0.08 4.20 0.71
C ALA A 61 -0.98 3.16 0.32
N TYR A 62 -0.56 2.04 -0.27
CA TYR A 62 -1.49 0.97 -0.62
C TYR A 62 -2.10 0.33 0.62
N ALA A 63 -1.28 0.01 1.61
CA ALA A 63 -1.75 -0.62 2.84
C ALA A 63 -2.77 0.28 3.57
N ALA A 64 -2.48 1.56 3.71
CA ALA A 64 -3.39 2.51 4.34
C ALA A 64 -4.72 2.68 3.57
N ALA A 65 -4.73 2.48 2.26
CA ALA A 65 -5.93 2.60 1.45
C ALA A 65 -6.82 1.34 1.49
N ASN A 66 -6.24 0.16 1.75
CA ASN A 66 -6.93 -1.12 1.54
C ASN A 66 -7.05 -2.01 2.78
N PHE A 67 -6.37 -1.67 3.88
CA PHE A 67 -6.40 -2.43 5.13
C PHE A 67 -6.87 -1.56 6.30
N PRO A 68 -7.39 -2.17 7.38
CA PRO A 68 -7.74 -1.43 8.59
C PRO A 68 -6.53 -0.70 9.19
N LEU A 69 -6.75 0.51 9.69
CA LEU A 69 -5.75 1.33 10.35
C LEU A 69 -5.84 1.17 11.88
N PRO A 70 -4.72 1.32 12.61
CA PRO A 70 -3.36 1.52 12.08
C PRO A 70 -2.84 0.29 11.37
N VAL A 71 -1.89 0.48 10.43
CA VAL A 71 -1.31 -0.61 9.64
C VAL A 71 0.22 -0.56 9.68
N VAL A 72 0.82 -1.73 9.80
CA VAL A 72 2.27 -1.94 9.68
C VAL A 72 2.52 -2.80 8.44
N THR A 73 3.33 -2.31 7.50
CA THR A 73 3.82 -3.13 6.40
C THR A 73 5.23 -3.61 6.70
N VAL A 74 5.52 -4.87 6.35
CA VAL A 74 6.86 -5.45 6.46
C VAL A 74 7.28 -5.96 5.09
N ASP A 75 8.33 -5.37 4.51
CA ASP A 75 8.93 -5.88 3.28
C ASP A 75 10.19 -6.67 3.59
N LEU A 76 10.22 -7.94 3.12
CA LEU A 76 11.34 -8.87 3.26
C LEU A 76 12.14 -8.93 1.96
N GLY A 77 12.87 -7.83 1.70
CA GLY A 77 13.74 -7.62 0.55
C GLY A 77 15.24 -7.71 0.89
N THR A 78 16.04 -6.85 0.24
CA THR A 78 17.47 -6.66 0.55
C THR A 78 17.70 -6.16 1.96
N ALA A 79 16.82 -5.27 2.42
CA ALA A 79 16.59 -4.93 3.82
C ALA A 79 15.26 -5.52 4.27
N THR A 80 15.06 -5.70 5.57
CA THR A 80 13.75 -5.90 6.18
C THR A 80 13.26 -4.56 6.67
N THR A 81 12.21 -4.01 6.06
CA THR A 81 11.70 -2.69 6.41
C THR A 81 10.30 -2.79 7.00
N PHE A 82 10.06 -2.01 8.06
CA PHE A 82 8.75 -1.82 8.65
C PHE A 82 8.28 -0.41 8.35
N ASN A 83 7.05 -0.25 7.93
CA ASN A 83 6.44 1.06 7.69
C ASN A 83 5.15 1.14 8.49
N VAL A 84 4.99 2.21 9.25
CA VAL A 84 3.89 2.41 10.18
C VAL A 84 3.01 3.55 9.69
N VAL A 85 1.72 3.28 9.54
CA VAL A 85 0.70 4.30 9.29
C VAL A 85 -0.33 4.22 10.41
N ASP A 86 -0.52 5.33 11.12
CA ASP A 86 -1.47 5.41 12.21
C ASP A 86 -2.94 5.52 11.75
N GLU A 87 -3.86 5.60 12.70
CA GLU A 87 -5.31 5.69 12.46
C GLU A 87 -5.71 6.98 11.71
N ASN A 88 -4.87 8.01 11.75
CA ASN A 88 -5.10 9.29 11.07
C ASN A 88 -4.45 9.37 9.67
N ARG A 89 -3.99 8.22 9.13
CA ARG A 89 -3.25 8.13 7.87
C ARG A 89 -1.93 8.90 7.89
N VAL A 90 -1.31 9.06 9.05
CA VAL A 90 0.02 9.65 9.16
C VAL A 90 1.08 8.55 9.02
N PHE A 91 1.97 8.70 8.05
CA PHE A 91 3.16 7.86 7.93
C PHE A 91 4.14 8.24 9.05
N ARG A 92 4.23 7.38 10.06
CA ARG A 92 5.02 7.61 11.28
C ARG A 92 6.50 7.24 11.14
N GLY A 93 6.89 6.74 9.98
CA GLY A 93 8.24 6.18 9.78
C GLY A 93 8.24 4.66 9.92
N GLY A 94 9.21 4.12 10.66
CA GLY A 94 9.30 2.67 10.87
C GLY A 94 10.71 2.18 11.18
N VAL A 95 11.00 0.92 10.85
CA VAL A 95 12.24 0.24 11.21
C VAL A 95 12.95 -0.28 9.95
N ILE A 96 14.26 -0.26 9.94
CA ILE A 96 15.08 -0.86 8.86
C ILE A 96 16.09 -1.80 9.51
N CYS A 97 16.05 -3.07 9.12
CA CYS A 97 16.94 -4.12 9.57
C CYS A 97 17.67 -4.76 8.39
N PRO A 98 18.78 -5.47 8.62
CA PRO A 98 19.38 -6.29 7.58
C PRO A 98 18.35 -7.28 7.02
N GLY A 99 18.27 -7.40 5.70
CA GLY A 99 17.42 -8.40 5.09
C GLY A 99 17.92 -9.82 5.37
N LEU A 100 17.00 -10.79 5.31
CA LEU A 100 17.27 -12.20 5.61
C LEU A 100 18.49 -12.75 4.84
N SER A 101 18.51 -12.61 3.52
CA SER A 101 19.64 -13.06 2.70
C SER A 101 20.91 -12.25 2.94
N THR A 102 20.76 -10.96 3.20
CA THR A 102 21.89 -10.07 3.50
C THR A 102 22.56 -10.48 4.80
N GLY A 103 21.81 -10.71 5.86
CA GLY A 103 22.31 -11.17 7.15
C GLY A 103 22.98 -12.55 7.06
N LEU A 104 22.30 -13.52 6.41
CA LEU A 104 22.83 -14.87 6.23
C LEU A 104 24.16 -14.88 5.45
N ARG A 105 24.26 -14.09 4.37
CA ARG A 105 25.48 -13.95 3.60
C ARG A 105 26.58 -13.29 4.42
N ALA A 106 26.27 -12.23 5.17
CA ALA A 106 27.24 -11.54 5.98
C ALA A 106 27.91 -12.45 7.03
N LEU A 107 27.16 -13.42 7.58
CA LEU A 107 27.73 -14.43 8.48
C LEU A 107 28.80 -15.30 7.76
N GLY A 108 28.49 -15.81 6.57
CA GLY A 108 29.45 -16.61 5.79
C GLY A 108 30.66 -15.81 5.29
N ASP A 109 30.46 -14.52 4.97
CA ASP A 109 31.54 -13.68 4.44
C ASP A 109 32.49 -13.16 5.54
N ARG A 110 31.98 -12.95 6.75
CA ARG A 110 32.74 -12.31 7.84
C ARG A 110 33.19 -13.23 8.95
N CYS A 111 32.67 -14.43 9.04
CA CYS A 111 33.02 -15.40 10.08
C CYS A 111 33.75 -16.58 9.45
N ALA A 112 35.05 -16.68 9.67
CA ALA A 112 35.93 -17.68 9.02
C ALA A 112 35.52 -19.14 9.18
N GLN A 113 34.75 -19.47 10.23
CA GLN A 113 34.27 -20.83 10.50
C GLN A 113 32.82 -21.09 10.05
N LEU A 114 32.13 -20.08 9.52
CA LEU A 114 30.75 -20.25 9.06
C LEU A 114 30.73 -20.49 7.54
N PRO A 115 30.07 -21.55 7.08
CA PRO A 115 29.98 -21.85 5.66
C PRO A 115 28.97 -20.89 4.98
N GLN A 116 29.05 -20.80 3.66
CA GLN A 116 27.97 -20.23 2.86
C GLN A 116 26.76 -21.18 2.90
N VAL A 117 25.61 -20.67 3.31
CA VAL A 117 24.38 -21.44 3.49
C VAL A 117 23.30 -20.94 2.54
N HIS A 118 22.64 -21.87 1.85
CA HIS A 118 21.49 -21.57 1.03
C HIS A 118 20.24 -21.36 1.90
N LEU A 119 19.44 -20.37 1.54
CA LEU A 119 18.20 -20.08 2.23
C LEU A 119 17.21 -21.27 2.09
N GLY A 120 16.60 -21.64 3.19
CA GLY A 120 15.65 -22.75 3.29
C GLY A 120 14.78 -22.62 4.55
N SER A 121 13.78 -23.46 4.70
CA SER A 121 12.93 -23.46 5.89
C SER A 121 13.55 -24.32 7.00
N PRO A 122 13.83 -23.75 8.18
CA PRO A 122 14.34 -24.51 9.31
C PRO A 122 13.24 -25.44 9.86
N ARG A 123 13.62 -26.66 10.25
CA ARG A 123 12.69 -27.65 10.83
C ARG A 123 12.49 -27.47 12.34
N SER A 124 13.45 -26.85 13.00
CA SER A 124 13.46 -26.66 14.47
C SER A 124 14.21 -25.38 14.83
N ALA A 125 13.89 -24.82 15.99
CA ALA A 125 14.62 -23.66 16.53
C ALA A 125 16.05 -24.02 16.95
N ILE A 126 16.26 -25.25 17.44
CA ILE A 126 17.58 -25.73 17.83
C ILE A 126 18.21 -26.45 16.62
N GLY A 127 19.25 -25.83 16.02
CA GLY A 127 20.06 -26.46 15.00
C GLY A 127 21.02 -27.49 15.60
N THR A 128 21.23 -28.61 14.91
CA THR A 128 22.15 -29.68 15.36
C THR A 128 23.49 -29.68 14.62
N ASN A 129 23.68 -28.74 13.72
CA ASN A 129 24.95 -28.42 13.04
C ASN A 129 24.98 -26.96 12.66
N THR A 130 26.13 -26.45 12.24
CA THR A 130 26.35 -25.02 11.94
C THR A 130 25.35 -24.48 10.92
N GLU A 131 25.12 -25.19 9.82
CA GLU A 131 24.18 -24.79 8.77
C GLU A 131 22.75 -24.66 9.31
N LYS A 132 22.26 -25.63 10.07
CA LYS A 132 20.92 -25.60 10.69
C LYS A 132 20.81 -24.49 11.74
N CYS A 133 21.89 -24.22 12.49
CA CYS A 133 21.92 -23.09 13.43
C CYS A 133 21.80 -21.76 12.69
N MET A 134 22.54 -21.58 11.59
CA MET A 134 22.49 -20.38 10.77
C MET A 134 21.12 -20.18 10.14
N LEU A 135 20.51 -21.24 9.59
CA LEU A 135 19.15 -21.18 9.03
C LEU A 135 18.09 -20.86 10.10
N SER A 136 18.17 -21.52 11.25
CA SER A 136 17.25 -21.24 12.34
C SER A 136 17.37 -19.78 12.82
N GLY A 137 18.59 -19.32 13.10
CA GLY A 137 18.86 -17.95 13.51
C GLY A 137 18.40 -16.91 12.50
N SER A 138 18.63 -17.18 11.22
CA SER A 138 18.22 -16.25 10.16
C SER A 138 16.71 -16.26 9.94
N VAL A 139 16.10 -17.40 9.72
CA VAL A 139 14.68 -17.47 9.28
C VAL A 139 13.72 -17.36 10.47
N MET A 140 13.91 -18.19 11.53
CA MET A 140 13.07 -18.07 12.73
C MET A 140 13.39 -16.79 13.50
N GLY A 141 14.67 -16.38 13.52
CA GLY A 141 15.07 -15.09 14.10
C GLY A 141 14.37 -13.92 13.44
N THR A 142 14.20 -13.94 12.11
CA THR A 142 13.43 -12.91 11.41
C THR A 142 11.94 -12.94 11.77
N ALA A 143 11.34 -14.13 11.92
CA ALA A 143 9.95 -14.23 12.37
C ALA A 143 9.77 -13.64 13.79
N VAL A 144 10.68 -13.98 14.72
CA VAL A 144 10.69 -13.41 16.08
C VAL A 144 10.93 -11.89 16.06
N LEU A 145 11.82 -11.42 15.18
CA LEU A 145 12.02 -9.98 14.96
C LEU A 145 10.73 -9.29 14.54
N ILE A 146 9.99 -9.87 13.58
CA ILE A 146 8.72 -9.31 13.11
C ILE A 146 7.72 -9.27 14.27
N ASP A 147 7.49 -10.41 14.94
CA ASP A 147 6.54 -10.49 16.03
C ASP A 147 6.87 -9.50 17.18
N GLY A 148 8.14 -9.47 17.61
CA GLY A 148 8.56 -8.59 18.69
C GLY A 148 8.60 -7.12 18.32
N MET A 149 8.90 -6.79 17.05
CA MET A 149 8.91 -5.41 16.59
C MET A 149 7.48 -4.86 16.41
N VAL A 150 6.58 -5.67 15.84
CA VAL A 150 5.17 -5.30 15.72
C VAL A 150 4.55 -5.07 17.09
N GLN A 151 4.81 -5.95 18.06
CA GLN A 151 4.35 -5.75 19.43
C GLN A 151 4.82 -4.41 20.02
N ARG A 152 6.10 -4.05 19.86
CA ARG A 152 6.62 -2.75 20.34
C ARG A 152 6.00 -1.56 19.62
N ILE A 153 5.73 -1.69 18.32
CA ILE A 153 5.04 -0.65 17.54
C ILE A 153 3.60 -0.48 18.06
N GLU A 154 2.90 -1.58 18.35
CA GLU A 154 1.54 -1.54 18.92
C GLU A 154 1.51 -0.91 20.32
N GLU A 155 2.52 -1.23 21.17
CA GLU A 155 2.70 -0.60 22.49
C GLU A 155 2.91 0.93 22.34
N GLU A 156 3.67 1.38 21.35
CA GLU A 156 3.89 2.81 21.08
C GLU A 156 2.66 3.49 20.46
N LEU A 157 1.91 2.80 19.61
CA LEU A 157 0.65 3.29 19.03
C LEU A 157 -0.50 3.29 20.06
N GLY A 158 -0.39 2.47 21.12
CA GLY A 158 -1.43 2.29 22.13
C GLY A 158 -2.61 1.42 21.68
N CYS A 159 -2.51 0.76 20.53
CA CYS A 159 -3.56 -0.11 19.99
C CYS A 159 -2.99 -1.18 19.03
N PRO A 160 -3.72 -2.29 18.80
CA PRO A 160 -3.35 -3.30 17.82
C PRO A 160 -3.29 -2.71 16.40
N ALA A 161 -2.36 -3.20 15.60
CA ALA A 161 -2.18 -2.80 14.21
C ALA A 161 -2.43 -3.97 13.23
N THR A 162 -2.93 -3.66 12.06
CA THR A 162 -3.00 -4.64 10.96
C THR A 162 -1.59 -4.88 10.42
N LEU A 163 -1.15 -6.13 10.39
CA LEU A 163 0.16 -6.51 9.84
C LEU A 163 0.02 -7.03 8.41
N VAL A 164 0.71 -6.36 7.48
CA VAL A 164 0.80 -6.76 6.07
C VAL A 164 2.25 -7.05 5.72
N VAL A 165 2.53 -8.25 5.22
CA VAL A 165 3.89 -8.68 4.89
C VAL A 165 4.02 -8.89 3.40
N THR A 166 5.11 -8.38 2.82
CA THR A 166 5.46 -8.50 1.40
C THR A 166 6.94 -8.90 1.22
N GLY A 167 7.39 -8.96 -0.01
CA GLY A 167 8.76 -9.26 -0.36
C GLY A 167 9.00 -10.70 -0.77
N GLY A 168 10.02 -10.90 -1.60
CA GLY A 168 10.32 -12.20 -2.22
C GLY A 168 10.72 -13.31 -1.24
N LEU A 169 11.16 -12.94 -0.03
CA LEU A 169 11.60 -13.88 1.00
C LEU A 169 10.51 -14.13 2.07
N ALA A 170 9.39 -13.42 2.01
CA ALA A 170 8.31 -13.53 2.98
C ALA A 170 7.78 -14.96 3.15
N LYS A 171 7.71 -15.73 2.07
CA LYS A 171 7.25 -17.13 2.07
C LYS A 171 8.00 -18.06 3.04
N TYR A 172 9.26 -17.75 3.36
CA TYR A 172 10.05 -18.54 4.31
C TYR A 172 9.79 -18.14 5.77
N VAL A 173 9.35 -16.92 6.02
CA VAL A 173 9.24 -16.31 7.34
C VAL A 173 7.80 -16.29 7.85
N THR A 174 6.84 -15.89 7.00
CA THR A 174 5.44 -15.71 7.39
C THR A 174 4.80 -16.95 8.05
N PRO A 175 5.09 -18.21 7.64
CA PRO A 175 4.53 -19.38 8.31
C PRO A 175 5.05 -19.59 9.75
N LEU A 176 6.11 -18.86 10.15
CA LEU A 176 6.75 -18.97 11.46
C LEU A 176 6.39 -17.82 12.39
N CYS A 177 5.76 -16.76 11.87
CA CYS A 177 5.26 -15.65 12.69
C CYS A 177 4.08 -16.09 13.53
N ARG A 178 3.98 -15.55 14.74
CA ARG A 178 2.88 -15.76 15.68
C ARG A 178 1.80 -14.70 15.56
N HIS A 179 2.19 -13.51 15.12
CA HIS A 179 1.28 -12.40 14.87
C HIS A 179 0.36 -12.74 13.71
N ALA A 180 -0.92 -12.39 13.81
CA ALA A 180 -1.85 -12.51 12.69
C ALA A 180 -1.42 -11.53 11.58
N LEU A 181 -1.24 -12.03 10.37
CA LEU A 181 -0.73 -11.24 9.26
C LEU A 181 -1.43 -11.56 7.94
N THR A 182 -1.41 -10.60 7.04
CA THR A 182 -1.77 -10.80 5.63
C THR A 182 -0.49 -10.81 4.78
N TYR A 183 -0.25 -11.88 4.03
CA TYR A 183 0.84 -11.91 3.05
C TYR A 183 0.35 -11.46 1.69
N ASP A 184 0.91 -10.36 1.19
CA ASP A 184 0.61 -9.82 -0.15
C ASP A 184 1.91 -9.66 -0.96
N PRO A 185 2.25 -10.63 -1.84
CA PRO A 185 3.48 -10.59 -2.64
C PRO A 185 3.46 -9.48 -3.71
N GLU A 186 2.31 -8.90 -4.01
CA GLU A 186 2.13 -7.87 -5.04
C GLU A 186 1.91 -6.46 -4.44
N LEU A 187 2.13 -6.29 -3.14
CA LEU A 187 1.84 -5.04 -2.41
C LEU A 187 2.41 -3.82 -3.15
N LEU A 188 3.70 -3.85 -3.50
CA LEU A 188 4.39 -2.77 -4.21
C LEU A 188 3.75 -2.48 -5.58
N MET A 189 3.44 -3.52 -6.36
CA MET A 189 2.85 -3.34 -7.70
C MET A 189 1.44 -2.77 -7.62
N LYS A 190 0.65 -3.22 -6.67
CA LYS A 190 -0.69 -2.69 -6.38
C LYS A 190 -0.61 -1.23 -5.90
N GLY A 191 0.39 -0.93 -5.06
CA GLY A 191 0.66 0.43 -4.62
C GLY A 191 1.04 1.37 -5.75
N LEU A 192 1.90 0.95 -6.66
CA LEU A 192 2.22 1.70 -7.86
C LEU A 192 0.98 1.96 -8.72
N ALA A 193 0.14 0.95 -8.92
CA ALA A 193 -1.11 1.10 -9.68
C ALA A 193 -2.06 2.11 -9.00
N LEU A 194 -2.20 2.06 -7.68
CA LEU A 194 -2.97 3.02 -6.90
C LEU A 194 -2.43 4.44 -7.08
N LEU A 195 -1.12 4.63 -6.90
CA LEU A 195 -0.50 5.95 -7.04
C LEU A 195 -0.62 6.50 -8.47
N TYR A 196 -0.54 5.63 -9.48
CA TYR A 196 -0.84 6.04 -10.84
C TYR A 196 -2.28 6.54 -10.98
N GLN A 197 -3.27 5.82 -10.47
CA GLN A 197 -4.69 6.22 -10.54
C GLN A 197 -4.96 7.56 -9.84
N LEU A 198 -4.30 7.80 -8.71
CA LEU A 198 -4.45 9.03 -7.93
C LEU A 198 -3.81 10.26 -8.60
N ASN A 199 -2.74 10.06 -9.40
CA ASN A 199 -1.90 11.15 -9.91
C ASN A 199 -1.85 11.26 -11.44
N ALA A 200 -2.38 10.26 -12.17
CA ALA A 200 -2.39 10.32 -13.63
C ALA A 200 -3.29 11.46 -14.10
N PRO A 201 -2.90 12.19 -15.17
CA PRO A 201 -3.76 13.18 -15.78
C PRO A 201 -5.09 12.53 -16.17
N GLN A 202 -6.18 13.01 -15.61
CA GLN A 202 -7.52 12.56 -15.99
C GLN A 202 -7.71 12.81 -17.50
N PRO A 203 -8.24 11.85 -18.28
CA PRO A 203 -8.66 12.15 -19.63
C PRO A 203 -9.66 13.31 -19.58
N PRO A 204 -9.64 14.23 -20.58
CA PRO A 204 -10.61 15.31 -20.61
C PRO A 204 -12.01 14.69 -20.47
N ARG A 205 -12.75 15.13 -19.46
CA ARG A 205 -14.16 14.75 -19.32
C ARG A 205 -14.83 15.19 -20.61
N HIS A 206 -15.19 14.26 -21.47
CA HIS A 206 -16.08 14.57 -22.57
C HIS A 206 -17.35 15.14 -21.92
N SER A 207 -17.52 16.47 -22.01
CA SER A 207 -18.79 17.11 -21.73
C SER A 207 -19.79 16.40 -22.63
N ALA A 208 -20.69 15.63 -22.03
CA ALA A 208 -21.81 15.02 -22.74
C ALA A 208 -22.45 16.14 -23.56
N GLY A 209 -22.30 16.01 -24.86
CA GLY A 209 -22.60 17.06 -25.81
C GLY A 209 -24.00 17.60 -25.64
N GLY A 210 -24.06 18.91 -25.78
CA GLY A 210 -25.31 19.66 -25.85
C GLY A 210 -26.32 18.99 -26.73
N GLY A 211 -27.44 18.61 -26.10
CA GLY A 211 -28.61 18.17 -26.82
C GLY A 211 -28.99 19.26 -27.82
N ARG A 212 -28.93 18.93 -29.09
CA ARG A 212 -29.50 19.77 -30.14
C ARG A 212 -30.97 19.98 -29.86
N HIS A 213 -31.33 21.20 -29.51
CA HIS A 213 -32.71 21.64 -29.56
C HIS A 213 -33.23 21.48 -31.02
N TYR A 214 -33.99 20.44 -31.22
CA TYR A 214 -34.93 20.41 -32.34
C TYR A 214 -36.18 21.18 -31.91
N ALA A 215 -36.24 22.44 -32.29
CA ALA A 215 -37.48 23.21 -32.32
C ALA A 215 -38.41 22.57 -33.37
N LYS A 216 -39.45 21.87 -32.94
CA LYS A 216 -40.62 21.62 -33.75
C LYS A 216 -41.71 22.60 -33.33
N GLN A 217 -41.92 23.60 -34.20
CA GLN A 217 -43.19 24.31 -34.30
C GLN A 217 -44.30 23.29 -34.60
N ASN A 218 -45.34 23.27 -33.83
CA ASN A 218 -46.67 23.02 -34.34
C ASN A 218 -47.70 23.71 -33.45
N GLN A 219 -48.52 24.44 -34.12
CA GLN A 219 -49.62 25.27 -33.67
C GLN A 219 -50.86 24.41 -33.35
N HIS A 220 -51.73 25.02 -32.50
CA HIS A 220 -53.22 24.88 -32.41
C HIS A 220 -53.79 23.69 -31.60
N GLY A 221 -54.59 24.06 -30.63
CA GLY A 221 -55.63 23.20 -30.08
C GLY A 221 -56.14 23.63 -28.69
N HIS A 222 -57.22 24.35 -28.70
CA HIS A 222 -58.02 24.82 -27.54
C HIS A 222 -58.51 23.73 -26.60
N ALA A 223 -58.67 24.13 -25.35
CA ALA A 223 -59.84 24.00 -24.51
C ALA A 223 -59.82 23.11 -23.24
N LYS A 224 -60.21 23.78 -22.20
CA LYS A 224 -61.13 23.43 -21.08
C LYS A 224 -60.54 22.84 -19.80
N GLN A 225 -60.68 23.75 -18.85
CA GLN A 225 -60.82 23.58 -17.39
C GLN A 225 -61.53 22.28 -16.93
N ARG A 226 -61.05 21.73 -15.85
CA ARG A 226 -61.90 21.38 -14.69
C ARG A 226 -61.06 21.23 -13.42
N SER A 227 -61.43 22.05 -12.46
CA SER A 227 -61.11 22.02 -11.06
C SER A 227 -61.67 20.76 -10.35
N TYR A 228 -60.93 20.22 -9.43
CA TYR A 228 -61.55 19.58 -8.25
C TYR A 228 -60.60 19.69 -7.04
N SER A 229 -61.10 20.42 -6.06
CA SER A 229 -60.59 20.50 -4.71
C SER A 229 -61.13 19.37 -3.85
N LYS A 230 -60.39 18.98 -2.84
CA LYS A 230 -60.78 18.68 -1.45
C LYS A 230 -59.83 17.69 -0.81
N LYS A 231 -59.29 18.07 0.22
CA LYS A 231 -59.49 18.07 1.70
C LYS A 231 -58.62 17.04 2.39
N ARG A 232 -57.67 17.58 3.15
CA ARG A 232 -57.41 17.45 4.60
C ARG A 232 -57.91 16.18 5.29
N THR A 233 -56.97 15.46 5.95
CA THR A 233 -57.11 15.14 7.38
C THR A 233 -55.73 14.88 8.03
N ARG A 234 -55.48 15.62 9.10
CA ARG A 234 -54.45 15.44 10.14
C ARG A 234 -54.81 14.24 11.01
N ARG A 235 -53.84 13.49 11.48
CA ARG A 235 -53.80 12.91 12.82
C ARG A 235 -52.33 12.68 13.25
N GLU A 236 -51.90 13.42 14.19
CA GLU A 236 -50.97 13.09 15.28
C GLU A 236 -51.80 12.79 16.52
N PRO A 237 -51.19 12.46 17.67
CA PRO A 237 -50.14 11.49 18.02
C PRO A 237 -50.65 10.54 19.15
N GLU A 238 -49.85 9.52 19.52
CA GLU A 238 -49.89 9.03 20.91
C GLU A 238 -48.60 8.34 21.29
N ALA A 239 -48.02 8.85 22.38
CA ALA A 239 -46.95 8.28 23.16
C ALA A 239 -47.49 7.20 24.11
N LEU A 240 -46.59 6.26 24.51
CA LEU A 240 -46.54 5.51 25.78
C LEU A 240 -45.35 4.54 25.66
N ALA A 241 -44.25 4.73 26.35
CA ALA A 241 -43.95 4.29 27.72
C ALA A 241 -44.05 2.77 27.93
N GLY A 242 -42.91 2.18 28.26
CA GLY A 242 -42.66 0.80 28.67
C GLY A 242 -41.17 0.52 28.62
#